data_eea825d45792fe4604bb20476308883d
#
_entry.id   eea825d45792fe4604bb20476308883d
#
_cell.length_a   1.000
_cell.length_b   1.000
_cell.length_c   1.000
_cell.angle_alpha   90.00
_cell.angle_beta   90.00
_cell.angle_gamma   90.00
#
_symmetry.space_group_name_H-M   'P 1'
#
loop_
_entity.id
_entity.type
_entity.pdbx_description
1 polymer ?
#
loop_
_entity_poly.entity_id
_entity_poly.type
_entity_poly.pdbx_seq_one_letter_code
_entity_poly.pdbx_strand_id
1 'polypeptide(L)'
;HGVMLALEGLPAIYIHSFLATQNYYQGVEHTNHNRTINRYKWDEQELEALLEAENHHSSVFSQMKYLLSIRRKESGFHPNAEQYVLHISDELFGFWRQNINRTEKIFCIFNVTDQEQSLDLTCLNLPHDGTWIDLVSNTQYEDIYETVTLNPYQFIWLKVRT
;
A
#
# COMPACT_ATOMS: atom_id res chain seq x y z
N HIS A 1 -3.42 -0.70 -4.57
CA HIS A 1 -3.94 -0.93 -3.19
C HIS A 1 -3.07 -0.24 -2.13
N GLY A 2 -1.75 -0.12 -2.31
CA GLY A 2 -0.88 0.59 -1.35
C GLY A 2 -1.35 2.01 -1.04
N VAL A 3 -1.68 2.79 -2.08
CA VAL A 3 -2.28 4.13 -1.92
C VAL A 3 -3.59 4.07 -1.12
N MET A 4 -4.53 3.22 -1.56
CA MET A 4 -5.84 3.09 -0.92
C MET A 4 -5.72 2.71 0.57
N LEU A 5 -4.79 1.82 0.90
CA LEU A 5 -4.55 1.38 2.28
C LEU A 5 -3.87 2.45 3.14
N ALA A 6 -3.22 3.44 2.55
CA ALA A 6 -2.61 4.54 3.27
C ALA A 6 -3.55 5.74 3.49
N LEU A 7 -4.55 5.92 2.63
CA LEU A 7 -5.51 7.04 2.73
C LEU A 7 -6.33 7.01 4.02
N GLU A 8 -6.83 8.18 4.41
CA GLU A 8 -7.75 8.31 5.55
C GLU A 8 -9.07 7.56 5.31
N GLY A 9 -9.78 7.27 6.39
CA GLY A 9 -11.03 6.53 6.36
C GLY A 9 -10.85 5.01 6.42
N LEU A 10 -11.91 4.28 6.09
CA LEU A 10 -11.94 2.82 6.10
C LEU A 10 -11.75 2.28 4.68
N PRO A 11 -10.67 1.55 4.41
CA PRO A 11 -10.47 0.95 3.10
C PRO A 11 -11.48 -0.17 2.86
N ALA A 12 -12.12 -0.16 1.70
CA ALA A 12 -12.98 -1.23 1.23
C ALA A 12 -12.28 -2.01 0.12
N ILE A 13 -12.07 -3.30 0.34
CA ILE A 13 -11.40 -4.17 -0.63
C ILE A 13 -12.40 -5.15 -1.19
N TYR A 14 -12.54 -5.16 -2.53
CA TYR A 14 -13.34 -6.16 -3.19
C TYR A 14 -12.67 -7.52 -3.12
N ILE A 15 -13.41 -8.56 -2.79
CA ILE A 15 -12.85 -9.90 -2.55
C ILE A 15 -12.02 -10.42 -3.73
N HIS A 16 -12.45 -10.19 -4.95
CA HIS A 16 -11.71 -10.64 -6.13
C HIS A 16 -10.40 -9.87 -6.36
N SER A 17 -10.33 -8.60 -5.93
CA SER A 17 -9.05 -7.86 -5.91
C SER A 17 -8.11 -8.41 -4.83
N PHE A 18 -8.66 -8.80 -3.68
CA PHE A 18 -7.89 -9.40 -2.58
C PHE A 18 -7.32 -10.77 -2.95
N LEU A 19 -8.05 -11.53 -3.76
CA LEU A 19 -7.67 -12.86 -4.26
C LEU A 19 -6.95 -12.82 -5.62
N ALA A 20 -6.70 -11.63 -6.18
CA ALA A 20 -6.14 -11.47 -7.53
C ALA A 20 -6.91 -12.22 -8.62
N THR A 21 -8.24 -12.34 -8.47
CA THR A 21 -9.09 -13.03 -9.43
C THR A 21 -9.09 -12.29 -10.77
N GLN A 22 -8.82 -12.98 -11.84
CA GLN A 22 -8.87 -12.43 -13.20
C GLN A 22 -10.29 -12.21 -13.68
N ASN A 23 -10.45 -11.41 -14.73
CA ASN A 23 -11.74 -11.20 -15.38
C ASN A 23 -12.30 -12.52 -15.95
N TYR A 24 -13.55 -12.81 -15.63
CA TYR A 24 -14.24 -14.03 -16.05
C TYR A 24 -14.98 -13.82 -17.38
N TYR A 25 -14.22 -13.75 -18.49
CA TYR A 25 -14.76 -13.54 -19.83
C TYR A 25 -15.72 -14.66 -20.26
N GLN A 26 -15.37 -15.92 -19.97
CA GLN A 26 -16.24 -17.07 -20.28
C GLN A 26 -17.62 -16.96 -19.60
N GLY A 27 -17.64 -16.44 -18.36
CA GLY A 27 -18.91 -16.22 -17.67
C GLY A 27 -19.78 -15.17 -18.34
N VAL A 28 -19.18 -14.13 -18.93
CA VAL A 28 -19.92 -13.13 -19.71
C VAL A 28 -20.52 -13.76 -20.96
N GLU A 29 -19.75 -14.56 -21.68
CA GLU A 29 -20.21 -15.27 -22.89
C GLU A 29 -21.37 -16.21 -22.59
N HIS A 30 -21.28 -17.01 -21.51
CA HIS A 30 -22.31 -17.96 -21.13
C HIS A 30 -23.59 -17.30 -20.62
N THR A 31 -23.48 -16.18 -19.89
CA THR A 31 -24.64 -15.53 -19.25
C THR A 31 -25.20 -14.38 -20.08
N ASN A 32 -24.45 -13.90 -21.07
CA ASN A 32 -24.72 -12.67 -21.82
C ASN A 32 -24.92 -11.44 -20.90
N HIS A 33 -24.20 -11.43 -19.76
CA HIS A 33 -24.34 -10.42 -18.72
C HIS A 33 -22.99 -9.80 -18.40
N ASN A 34 -22.76 -8.53 -18.75
CA ASN A 34 -21.47 -7.84 -18.56
C ASN A 34 -20.97 -7.85 -17.09
N ARG A 35 -21.89 -7.81 -16.12
CA ARG A 35 -21.56 -7.85 -14.69
C ARG A 35 -20.90 -9.17 -14.24
N THR A 36 -21.02 -10.24 -15.02
CA THR A 36 -20.42 -11.54 -14.70
C THR A 36 -18.89 -11.50 -14.77
N ILE A 37 -18.33 -10.54 -15.50
CA ILE A 37 -16.87 -10.40 -15.70
C ILE A 37 -16.05 -10.39 -14.41
N ASN A 38 -16.59 -9.84 -13.33
CA ASN A 38 -15.91 -9.74 -12.04
C ASN A 38 -16.65 -10.50 -10.92
N ARG A 39 -17.37 -11.57 -11.27
CA ARG A 39 -18.17 -12.37 -10.33
C ARG A 39 -17.87 -13.86 -10.46
N TYR A 40 -16.59 -14.20 -10.63
CA TYR A 40 -16.16 -15.59 -10.61
C TYR A 40 -16.56 -16.22 -9.27
N LYS A 41 -17.07 -17.45 -9.32
CA LYS A 41 -17.40 -18.22 -8.13
C LYS A 41 -16.30 -19.23 -7.91
N TRP A 42 -15.48 -18.98 -6.92
CA TRP A 42 -14.45 -19.91 -6.52
C TRP A 42 -15.07 -21.16 -5.88
N ASP A 43 -14.54 -22.32 -6.24
CA ASP A 43 -14.67 -23.52 -5.42
C ASP A 43 -13.75 -23.38 -4.22
N GLU A 44 -14.19 -23.80 -3.03
CA GLU A 44 -13.43 -23.63 -1.78
C GLU A 44 -12.10 -24.38 -1.83
N GLN A 45 -12.11 -25.65 -2.27
CA GLN A 45 -10.91 -26.49 -2.33
C GLN A 45 -9.91 -25.98 -3.36
N GLU A 46 -10.40 -25.53 -4.52
CA GLU A 46 -9.57 -24.92 -5.56
C GLU A 46 -8.89 -23.64 -5.03
N LEU A 47 -9.65 -22.78 -4.37
CA LEU A 47 -9.10 -21.53 -3.81
C LEU A 47 -8.07 -21.80 -2.72
N GLU A 48 -8.33 -22.71 -1.79
CA GLU A 48 -7.40 -23.09 -0.73
C GLU A 48 -6.08 -23.60 -1.33
N ALA A 49 -6.15 -24.51 -2.30
CA ALA A 49 -4.97 -25.03 -2.98
C ALA A 49 -4.16 -23.93 -3.70
N LEU A 50 -4.84 -22.96 -4.34
CA LEU A 50 -4.18 -21.82 -4.98
C LEU A 50 -3.51 -20.89 -3.97
N LEU A 51 -4.09 -20.68 -2.80
CA LEU A 51 -3.52 -19.81 -1.78
C LEU A 51 -2.36 -20.45 -1.02
N GLU A 52 -2.26 -21.79 -1.01
CA GLU A 52 -1.14 -22.53 -0.42
C GLU A 52 0.04 -22.71 -1.38
N ALA A 53 -0.19 -22.72 -2.67
CA ALA A 53 0.85 -22.86 -3.69
C ALA A 53 1.58 -21.54 -3.98
N GLU A 54 2.84 -21.62 -4.47
CA GLU A 54 3.57 -20.46 -4.97
C GLU A 54 3.02 -20.02 -6.32
N ASN A 55 2.18 -18.99 -6.32
CA ASN A 55 1.57 -18.44 -7.52
C ASN A 55 1.16 -16.97 -7.33
N HIS A 56 0.57 -16.39 -8.38
CA HIS A 56 0.11 -15.00 -8.36
C HIS A 56 -0.96 -14.73 -7.27
N HIS A 57 -1.91 -15.65 -7.06
CA HIS A 57 -2.97 -15.47 -6.06
C HIS A 57 -2.42 -15.43 -4.63
N SER A 58 -1.58 -16.40 -4.27
CA SER A 58 -0.95 -16.47 -2.95
C SER A 58 -0.03 -15.29 -2.70
N SER A 59 0.70 -14.82 -3.71
CA SER A 59 1.59 -13.65 -3.62
C SER A 59 0.79 -12.38 -3.31
N VAL A 60 -0.24 -12.08 -4.10
CA VAL A 60 -1.08 -10.88 -3.89
C VAL A 60 -1.81 -10.96 -2.54
N PHE A 61 -2.38 -12.11 -2.22
CA PHE A 61 -3.08 -12.33 -0.96
C PHE A 61 -2.18 -12.08 0.26
N SER A 62 -0.97 -12.63 0.24
CA SER A 62 0.01 -12.48 1.33
C SER A 62 0.48 -11.03 1.47
N GLN A 63 0.78 -10.36 0.37
CA GLN A 63 1.17 -8.94 0.38
C GLN A 63 0.04 -8.05 0.92
N MET A 64 -1.19 -8.26 0.48
CA MET A 64 -2.35 -7.53 0.98
C MET A 64 -2.58 -7.75 2.49
N LYS A 65 -2.46 -9.00 2.96
CA LYS A 65 -2.53 -9.32 4.39
C LYS A 65 -1.43 -8.61 5.18
N TYR A 66 -0.21 -8.58 4.63
CA TYR A 66 0.92 -7.91 5.24
C TYR A 66 0.66 -6.40 5.40
N LEU A 67 0.26 -5.72 4.33
CA LEU A 67 -0.06 -4.29 4.36
C LEU A 67 -1.22 -3.98 5.33
N LEU A 68 -2.25 -4.80 5.36
CA LEU A 68 -3.35 -4.68 6.33
C LEU A 68 -2.85 -4.87 7.77
N SER A 69 -1.90 -5.77 8.00
CA SER A 69 -1.30 -5.99 9.32
C SER A 69 -0.54 -4.77 9.82
N ILE A 70 0.20 -4.08 8.93
CA ILE A 70 0.86 -2.81 9.23
C ILE A 70 -0.19 -1.75 9.56
N ARG A 71 -1.14 -1.52 8.65
CA ARG A 71 -2.20 -0.54 8.84
C ARG A 71 -2.93 -0.70 10.18
N ARG A 72 -3.19 -1.94 10.59
CA ARG A 72 -3.88 -2.26 11.85
C ARG A 72 -3.05 -1.93 13.09
N LYS A 73 -1.72 -2.02 13.00
CA LYS A 73 -0.81 -1.79 14.14
C LYS A 73 -0.51 -0.31 14.36
N GLU A 74 -0.47 0.47 13.27
CA GLU A 74 -0.01 1.83 13.29
C GLU A 74 -1.16 2.82 13.56
N SER A 75 -1.04 3.60 14.62
CA SER A 75 -2.09 4.57 15.02
C SER A 75 -2.26 5.72 14.04
N GLY A 76 -1.22 6.04 13.26
CA GLY A 76 -1.28 6.99 12.14
C GLY A 76 -2.22 6.57 11.02
N PHE A 77 -2.51 5.27 10.90
CA PHE A 77 -3.50 4.77 9.94
C PHE A 77 -4.91 4.59 10.51
N HIS A 78 -5.16 5.06 11.73
CA HIS A 78 -6.53 5.06 12.26
C HIS A 78 -7.48 5.80 11.30
N PRO A 79 -8.74 5.35 11.12
CA PRO A 79 -9.68 5.98 10.19
C PRO A 79 -9.89 7.48 10.39
N ASN A 80 -9.82 7.93 11.66
CA ASN A 80 -9.97 9.33 12.04
C ASN A 80 -8.63 10.08 12.20
N ALA A 81 -7.51 9.48 11.81
CA ALA A 81 -6.23 10.16 11.78
C ALA A 81 -6.23 11.20 10.65
N GLU A 82 -5.61 12.34 10.92
CA GLU A 82 -5.53 13.45 9.95
C GLU A 82 -4.62 13.08 8.76
N GLN A 83 -4.92 13.64 7.59
CA GLN A 83 -4.11 13.48 6.38
C GLN A 83 -3.73 14.84 5.81
N TYR A 84 -2.47 14.96 5.39
CA TYR A 84 -1.93 16.17 4.78
C TYR A 84 -1.18 15.81 3.50
N VAL A 85 -1.51 16.48 2.40
CA VAL A 85 -0.85 16.27 1.10
C VAL A 85 0.57 16.84 1.13
N LEU A 86 1.49 16.14 0.50
CA LEU A 86 2.87 16.58 0.26
C LEU A 86 3.02 16.94 -1.22
N HIS A 87 3.66 18.08 -1.48
CA HIS A 87 4.04 18.49 -2.81
C HIS A 87 5.53 18.20 -3.00
N ILE A 88 5.86 17.03 -3.55
CA ILE A 88 7.24 16.55 -3.75
C ILE A 88 7.66 16.81 -5.18
N SER A 89 7.04 16.13 -6.14
CA SER A 89 7.24 16.27 -7.58
C SER A 89 6.00 15.76 -8.32
N ASP A 90 5.98 15.87 -9.65
CA ASP A 90 4.88 15.37 -10.47
C ASP A 90 4.90 13.81 -10.57
N GLU A 91 6.05 13.18 -10.31
CA GLU A 91 6.29 11.75 -10.39
C GLU A 91 6.03 11.02 -9.06
N LEU A 92 6.08 11.77 -7.94
CA LEU A 92 5.94 11.23 -6.59
C LEU A 92 4.66 11.75 -5.93
N PHE A 93 3.67 10.89 -5.83
CA PHE A 93 2.48 11.18 -5.02
C PHE A 93 2.79 10.97 -3.55
N GLY A 94 2.58 11.99 -2.73
CA GLY A 94 2.90 11.94 -1.31
C GLY A 94 1.86 12.57 -0.41
N PHE A 95 1.72 12.00 0.77
CA PHE A 95 0.98 12.58 1.88
C PHE A 95 1.52 12.00 3.19
N TRP A 96 1.20 12.64 4.31
CA TRP A 96 1.50 12.08 5.61
C TRP A 96 0.23 11.97 6.46
N ARG A 97 0.25 10.98 7.34
CA ARG A 97 -0.82 10.69 8.29
C ARG A 97 -0.37 11.06 9.69
N GLN A 98 -1.26 11.64 10.48
CA GLN A 98 -1.00 11.95 11.87
C GLN A 98 -2.08 11.35 12.76
N ASN A 99 -1.67 10.58 13.78
CA ASN A 99 -2.63 10.02 14.72
C ASN A 99 -3.33 11.12 15.54
N ILE A 100 -4.47 10.78 16.15
CA ILE A 100 -5.35 11.71 16.87
C ILE A 100 -4.59 12.45 18.00
N ASN A 101 -3.65 11.76 18.67
CA ASN A 101 -2.89 12.33 19.77
C ASN A 101 -1.66 13.12 19.30
N ARG A 102 -1.41 13.21 18.00
CA ARG A 102 -0.29 13.91 17.36
C ARG A 102 1.11 13.43 17.78
N THR A 103 1.20 12.18 18.25
CA THR A 103 2.44 11.55 18.69
C THR A 103 3.10 10.69 17.61
N GLU A 104 2.38 10.36 16.54
CA GLU A 104 2.86 9.52 15.46
C GLU A 104 2.55 10.14 14.10
N LYS A 105 3.56 10.13 13.24
CA LYS A 105 3.44 10.55 11.84
C LYS A 105 3.95 9.45 10.93
N ILE A 106 3.26 9.19 9.83
CA ILE A 106 3.64 8.24 8.79
C ILE A 106 3.61 8.96 7.45
N PHE A 107 4.74 9.02 6.78
CA PHE A 107 4.89 9.62 5.46
C PHE A 107 4.72 8.52 4.41
N CYS A 108 3.72 8.67 3.56
CA CYS A 108 3.34 7.71 2.52
C CYS A 108 3.72 8.30 1.17
N ILE A 109 4.73 7.75 0.52
CA ILE A 109 5.28 8.25 -0.74
C ILE A 109 5.16 7.13 -1.78
N PHE A 110 4.68 7.48 -2.96
CA PHE A 110 4.39 6.55 -4.06
C PHE A 110 5.04 7.06 -5.34
N ASN A 111 5.90 6.27 -5.95
CA ASN A 111 6.31 6.47 -7.31
C ASN A 111 5.14 6.07 -8.23
N VAL A 112 4.56 7.04 -8.93
CA VAL A 112 3.39 6.82 -9.81
C VAL A 112 3.79 6.67 -11.28
N THR A 113 5.08 6.46 -11.55
CA THR A 113 5.64 6.33 -12.89
C THR A 113 6.24 4.94 -13.13
N ASP A 114 6.51 4.63 -14.39
CA ASP A 114 7.22 3.44 -14.85
C ASP A 114 8.75 3.61 -14.88
N GLN A 115 9.27 4.70 -14.29
CA GLN A 115 10.69 5.02 -14.18
C GLN A 115 11.11 5.01 -12.71
N GLU A 116 12.39 4.76 -12.47
CA GLU A 116 13.01 4.95 -11.16
C GLU A 116 12.98 6.42 -10.76
N GLN A 117 12.63 6.72 -9.52
CA GLN A 117 12.55 8.06 -8.97
C GLN A 117 13.40 8.20 -7.71
N SER A 118 14.01 9.36 -7.55
CA SER A 118 14.80 9.71 -6.38
C SER A 118 13.99 10.58 -5.43
N LEU A 119 13.93 10.19 -4.17
CA LEU A 119 13.32 10.94 -3.09
C LEU A 119 14.40 11.47 -2.15
N ASP A 120 14.54 12.80 -2.10
CA ASP A 120 15.33 13.47 -1.08
C ASP A 120 14.50 13.55 0.22
N LEU A 121 14.97 12.91 1.29
CA LEU A 121 14.25 12.88 2.55
C LEU A 121 14.15 14.27 3.20
N THR A 122 15.04 15.20 2.89
CA THR A 122 14.96 16.58 3.41
C THR A 122 13.70 17.32 2.99
N CYS A 123 13.10 16.96 1.85
CA CYS A 123 11.85 17.56 1.38
C CYS A 123 10.63 17.18 2.26
N LEU A 124 10.73 16.16 3.09
CA LEU A 124 9.63 15.69 3.94
C LEU A 124 9.50 16.46 5.25
N ASN A 125 10.39 17.42 5.51
CA ASN A 125 10.39 18.24 6.73
C ASN A 125 10.41 17.37 8.01
N LEU A 126 11.27 16.35 7.98
CA LEU A 126 11.41 15.36 9.05
C LEU A 126 12.21 15.94 10.24
N PRO A 127 11.98 15.49 11.49
CA PRO A 127 12.89 15.80 12.59
C PRO A 127 14.31 15.29 12.28
N HIS A 128 15.33 16.09 12.60
CA HIS A 128 16.73 15.77 12.33
C HIS A 128 17.30 14.67 13.23
N ASP A 129 16.64 14.38 14.33
CA ASP A 129 17.05 13.42 15.35
C ASP A 129 16.08 12.23 15.35
N GLY A 130 16.56 11.09 14.90
CA GLY A 130 15.80 9.84 14.91
C GLY A 130 16.10 8.95 13.71
N THR A 131 15.97 7.67 13.94
CA THR A 131 16.02 6.68 12.85
C THR A 131 14.65 6.60 12.20
N TRP A 132 14.64 6.59 10.86
CA TRP A 132 13.43 6.40 10.07
C TRP A 132 13.33 4.95 9.64
N ILE A 133 12.14 4.41 9.66
CA ILE A 133 11.88 3.05 9.19
C ILE A 133 10.78 3.07 8.12
N ASP A 134 11.03 2.41 7.01
CA ASP A 134 9.97 2.05 6.09
C ASP A 134 9.22 0.84 6.63
N LEU A 135 7.97 1.02 6.98
CA LEU A 135 7.11 -0.01 7.56
C LEU A 135 6.83 -1.17 6.59
N VAL A 136 7.00 -0.93 5.28
CA VAL A 136 6.73 -1.93 4.24
C VAL A 136 7.94 -2.86 4.07
N SER A 137 9.14 -2.32 3.95
CA SER A 137 10.37 -3.10 3.73
C SER A 137 11.13 -3.40 5.02
N ASN A 138 10.84 -2.70 6.13
CA ASN A 138 11.65 -2.64 7.35
C ASN A 138 13.05 -2.04 7.14
N THR A 139 13.29 -1.36 6.05
CA THR A 139 14.54 -0.63 5.82
C THR A 139 14.63 0.55 6.76
N GLN A 140 15.81 0.75 7.36
CA GLN A 140 16.10 1.86 8.25
C GLN A 140 16.93 2.91 7.54
N TYR A 141 16.65 4.17 7.81
CA TYR A 141 17.36 5.33 7.32
C TYR A 141 17.83 6.14 8.52
N GLU A 142 19.14 6.30 8.67
CA GLU A 142 19.75 6.99 9.81
C GLU A 142 20.08 8.44 9.50
N ASP A 143 20.19 8.77 8.21
CA ASP A 143 20.51 10.11 7.75
C ASP A 143 19.37 10.69 6.90
N ILE A 144 18.81 11.82 7.32
CA ILE A 144 17.79 12.55 6.56
C ILE A 144 18.34 13.14 5.25
N TYR A 145 19.66 13.26 5.11
CA TYR A 145 20.30 13.70 3.86
C TYR A 145 20.47 12.56 2.85
N GLU A 146 20.06 11.34 3.21
CA GLU A 146 20.00 10.24 2.25
C GLU A 146 18.97 10.48 1.16
N THR A 147 19.34 10.05 -0.05
CA THR A 147 18.42 9.97 -1.18
C THR A 147 17.91 8.54 -1.29
N VAL A 148 16.61 8.36 -1.21
CA VAL A 148 15.97 7.05 -1.36
C VAL A 148 15.55 6.84 -2.80
N THR A 149 16.01 5.74 -3.40
CA THR A 149 15.58 5.35 -4.73
C THR A 149 14.30 4.52 -4.66
N LEU A 150 13.28 4.94 -5.39
CA LEU A 150 12.01 4.23 -5.55
C LEU A 150 11.93 3.64 -6.95
N ASN A 151 11.88 2.31 -7.04
CA ASN A 151 11.65 1.62 -8.31
C ASN A 151 10.30 2.02 -8.94
N PRO A 152 10.05 1.71 -10.22
CA PRO A 152 8.76 1.92 -10.86
C PRO A 152 7.60 1.37 -9.99
N TYR A 153 6.60 2.22 -9.74
CA TYR A 153 5.41 1.91 -8.93
C TYR A 153 5.68 1.46 -7.50
N GLN A 154 6.91 1.59 -7.01
CA GLN A 154 7.25 1.33 -5.61
C GLN A 154 6.67 2.42 -4.70
N PHE A 155 6.37 2.03 -3.46
CA PHE A 155 5.98 2.96 -2.42
C PHE A 155 6.64 2.61 -1.10
N ILE A 156 6.73 3.59 -0.21
CA ILE A 156 7.25 3.48 1.15
C ILE A 156 6.30 4.16 2.14
N TRP A 157 6.28 3.63 3.37
CA TRP A 157 5.58 4.19 4.51
C TRP A 157 6.58 4.48 5.61
N LEU A 158 7.12 5.71 5.63
CA LEU A 158 8.18 6.11 6.55
C LEU A 158 7.61 6.58 7.88
N LYS A 159 8.16 6.05 8.97
CA LYS A 159 7.83 6.40 10.33
C LYS A 159 9.10 6.68 11.14
N VAL A 160 9.07 7.67 12.03
CA VAL A 160 10.14 7.85 13.03
C VAL A 160 10.10 6.70 14.03
N ARG A 161 11.23 6.10 14.26
CA ARG A 161 11.40 5.13 15.33
C ARG A 161 11.71 5.90 16.63
N THR A 162 10.76 5.94 17.52
CA THR A 162 10.91 6.47 18.89
C THR A 162 11.45 5.41 19.84
#